data_6a10605520265e5909e34292f1eec27d
#
_entry.id   6a10605520265e5909e34292f1eec27d
#
_cell.length_a   1.000
_cell.length_b   1.000
_cell.length_c   1.000
_cell.angle_alpha   90.00
_cell.angle_beta   90.00
_cell.angle_gamma   90.00
#
_symmetry.space_group_name_H-M   'P 1'
#
loop_
_entity.id
_entity.type
_entity.pdbx_description
1 polymer ?
#
loop_
_entity_poly.entity_id
_entity_poly.type
_entity_poly.pdbx_seq_one_letter_code
_entity_poly.pdbx_strand_id
1 'polypeptide(L)'
;MEPQCKKMSMIKLKFFVLLITVIALMPGCKKYNEAAPYPSAMMTTNKTPTENLTQNPWRLLSYGFDTNKNGRIDIDEESIRDCEKDNSYTFNRDGSGTVAENAVICDANNRVNQFAWELTNNDTVLDFYYGKANILKLDADNLYIANPNTGDVKLLLMYGH
;
A
#
# COMPACT_ATOMS: atom_id res chain seq x y z
N MET A 1 0.47 20.06 -16.24
CA MET A 1 0.32 19.59 -17.65
C MET A 1 -1.14 19.34 -17.88
N GLU A 2 -1.82 20.22 -18.61
CA GLU A 2 -3.24 20.09 -18.90
C GLU A 2 -3.47 19.10 -20.05
N PRO A 3 -4.50 18.24 -19.98
CA PRO A 3 -4.85 17.38 -21.10
C PRO A 3 -5.50 18.19 -22.22
N GLN A 4 -4.84 18.27 -23.35
CA GLN A 4 -5.34 18.90 -24.57
C GLN A 4 -6.53 18.08 -25.14
N CYS A 5 -7.72 18.64 -24.96
CA CYS A 5 -8.92 18.15 -25.69
C CYS A 5 -8.92 18.75 -27.10
N LYS A 6 -8.61 17.93 -28.11
CA LYS A 6 -8.49 18.33 -29.51
C LYS A 6 -9.86 18.69 -30.08
N LYS A 7 -10.07 19.99 -30.39
CA LYS A 7 -11.26 20.49 -31.11
C LYS A 7 -11.33 19.89 -32.52
N MET A 8 -12.38 19.14 -32.77
CA MET A 8 -12.73 18.72 -34.13
C MET A 8 -13.46 19.85 -34.87
N SER A 9 -12.93 20.20 -36.03
CA SER A 9 -13.40 21.24 -36.94
C SER A 9 -14.78 20.90 -37.51
N MET A 10 -15.67 21.92 -37.51
CA MET A 10 -16.99 21.85 -38.19
C MET A 10 -16.83 21.89 -39.71
N ILE A 11 -17.22 20.83 -40.38
CA ILE A 11 -17.51 20.85 -41.81
C ILE A 11 -19.01 21.09 -41.97
N LYS A 12 -19.32 22.22 -42.61
CA LYS A 12 -20.70 22.56 -43.02
C LYS A 12 -21.11 21.64 -44.16
N LEU A 13 -22.16 20.86 -43.96
CA LEU A 13 -22.93 20.32 -45.08
C LEU A 13 -24.43 20.49 -44.80
N LYS A 14 -25.10 21.16 -45.74
CA LYS A 14 -26.51 21.45 -45.75
C LYS A 14 -27.33 20.25 -46.24
N PHE A 15 -28.55 20.15 -45.74
CA PHE A 15 -29.70 19.37 -46.24
C PHE A 15 -29.73 17.86 -45.95
N PHE A 16 -30.52 17.39 -45.03
CA PHE A 16 -31.79 16.68 -45.29
C PHE A 16 -32.53 16.43 -43.98
N VAL A 17 -33.77 16.84 -43.94
CA VAL A 17 -34.72 16.56 -42.86
C VAL A 17 -35.08 15.09 -42.94
N LEU A 18 -34.72 14.30 -41.93
CA LEU A 18 -35.37 13.06 -41.59
C LEU A 18 -35.30 12.86 -40.08
N LEU A 19 -36.48 12.82 -39.50
CA LEU A 19 -36.75 12.61 -38.08
C LEU A 19 -36.34 11.18 -37.71
N ILE A 20 -35.19 11.00 -37.11
CA ILE A 20 -34.80 9.76 -36.46
C ILE A 20 -34.31 10.12 -35.06
N THR A 21 -35.09 9.72 -34.06
CA THR A 21 -34.73 9.73 -32.64
C THR A 21 -33.49 8.87 -32.43
N VAL A 22 -32.32 9.48 -32.49
CA VAL A 22 -31.07 8.84 -32.05
C VAL A 22 -30.92 9.14 -30.56
N ILE A 23 -31.21 8.12 -29.76
CA ILE A 23 -30.82 8.05 -28.35
C ILE A 23 -29.30 8.23 -28.31
N ALA A 24 -28.85 9.39 -27.87
CA ALA A 24 -27.44 9.67 -27.64
C ALA A 24 -26.95 8.78 -26.48
N LEU A 25 -26.39 7.63 -26.83
CA LEU A 25 -25.50 6.88 -25.94
C LEU A 25 -24.25 7.75 -25.72
N MET A 26 -24.30 8.62 -24.73
CA MET A 26 -23.12 9.27 -24.23
C MET A 26 -22.19 8.17 -23.68
N PRO A 27 -20.98 7.96 -24.23
CA PRO A 27 -19.97 7.20 -23.50
C PRO A 27 -19.66 8.02 -22.24
N GLY A 28 -20.24 7.60 -21.11
CA GLY A 28 -19.88 8.15 -19.82
C GLY A 28 -18.39 7.89 -19.63
N CYS A 29 -17.58 8.94 -19.71
CA CYS A 29 -16.25 8.90 -19.13
C CYS A 29 -16.44 8.45 -17.68
N LYS A 30 -16.14 7.19 -17.38
CA LYS A 30 -15.99 6.76 -16.00
C LYS A 30 -14.88 7.63 -15.44
N LYS A 31 -15.26 8.64 -14.63
CA LYS A 31 -14.31 9.27 -13.72
C LYS A 31 -13.68 8.13 -12.94
N TYR A 32 -12.42 7.88 -13.20
CA TYR A 32 -11.60 7.06 -12.32
C TYR A 32 -11.66 7.79 -10.99
N ASN A 33 -12.36 7.22 -10.02
CA ASN A 33 -12.35 7.77 -8.67
C ASN A 33 -10.90 7.64 -8.22
N GLU A 34 -10.21 8.78 -8.14
CA GLU A 34 -8.96 8.86 -7.41
C GLU A 34 -9.22 8.24 -6.05
N ALA A 35 -8.60 7.08 -5.82
CA ALA A 35 -8.68 6.44 -4.52
C ALA A 35 -8.17 7.47 -3.52
N ALA A 36 -9.02 7.81 -2.55
CA ALA A 36 -8.66 8.77 -1.52
C ALA A 36 -7.26 8.40 -0.97
N PRO A 37 -6.36 9.39 -0.80
CA PRO A 37 -5.07 9.13 -0.16
C PRO A 37 -5.35 8.43 1.16
N TYR A 38 -4.49 7.49 1.56
CA TYR A 38 -4.63 6.74 2.81
C TYR A 38 -5.05 7.70 3.93
N PRO A 39 -6.16 7.45 4.64
CA PRO A 39 -6.55 8.26 5.77
C PRO A 39 -5.37 8.26 6.74
N SER A 40 -4.97 9.44 7.18
CA SER A 40 -4.01 9.64 8.27
C SER A 40 -4.35 8.65 9.38
N ALA A 41 -3.36 7.90 9.87
CA ALA A 41 -3.49 6.75 10.76
C ALA A 41 -4.71 6.81 11.69
N MET A 42 -5.81 6.15 11.32
CA MET A 42 -6.96 5.98 12.21
C MET A 42 -6.59 4.90 13.24
N MET A 43 -6.13 5.33 14.40
CA MET A 43 -6.05 4.46 15.58
C MET A 43 -7.48 4.23 16.10
N THR A 44 -8.08 3.11 15.72
CA THR A 44 -9.46 2.77 16.09
C THR A 44 -9.54 1.86 17.31
N THR A 45 -8.44 1.61 18.02
CA THR A 45 -8.40 0.75 19.21
C THR A 45 -8.03 1.54 20.44
N ASN A 46 -8.54 1.10 21.64
CA ASN A 46 -8.13 1.64 22.93
C ASN A 46 -6.68 1.25 23.33
N LYS A 47 -5.95 0.57 22.46
CA LYS A 47 -4.57 0.15 22.67
C LYS A 47 -3.60 1.18 22.14
N THR A 48 -2.46 1.31 22.80
CA THR A 48 -1.34 2.12 22.32
C THR A 48 -0.72 1.51 21.03
N PRO A 49 0.01 2.27 20.22
CA PRO A 49 0.74 1.74 19.06
C PRO A 49 1.68 0.60 19.42
N THR A 50 2.42 0.75 20.52
CA THR A 50 3.29 -0.32 21.06
C THR A 50 2.49 -1.59 21.41
N GLU A 51 1.32 -1.46 22.03
CA GLU A 51 0.48 -2.61 22.37
C GLU A 51 -0.07 -3.30 21.11
N ASN A 52 -0.49 -2.54 20.12
CA ASN A 52 -0.91 -3.11 18.84
C ASN A 52 0.24 -3.84 18.16
N LEU A 53 1.43 -3.23 18.11
CA LEU A 53 2.59 -3.80 17.41
C LEU A 53 3.08 -5.09 18.08
N THR A 54 3.03 -5.18 19.43
CA THR A 54 3.62 -6.27 20.21
C THR A 54 2.65 -7.38 20.63
N GLN A 55 1.38 -7.31 20.22
CA GLN A 55 0.36 -8.25 20.71
C GLN A 55 0.47 -9.66 20.13
N ASN A 56 0.82 -9.78 18.86
CA ASN A 56 0.90 -11.04 18.11
C ASN A 56 2.00 -10.93 17.05
N PRO A 57 2.53 -12.06 16.57
CA PRO A 57 3.39 -12.06 15.39
C PRO A 57 2.63 -11.59 14.15
N TRP A 58 3.29 -10.82 13.31
CA TRP A 58 2.80 -10.29 12.05
C TRP A 58 3.26 -11.14 10.88
N ARG A 59 2.46 -11.23 9.82
CA ARG A 59 2.84 -11.81 8.53
C ARG A 59 2.92 -10.73 7.48
N LEU A 60 3.92 -10.79 6.62
CA LEU A 60 3.98 -9.94 5.44
C LEU A 60 2.97 -10.45 4.40
N LEU A 61 1.92 -9.69 4.17
CA LEU A 61 0.85 -10.05 3.23
C LEU A 61 1.18 -9.61 1.81
N SER A 62 1.79 -8.45 1.66
CA SER A 62 2.17 -7.87 0.37
C SER A 62 3.26 -6.83 0.56
N TYR A 63 4.16 -6.71 -0.40
CA TYR A 63 5.01 -5.54 -0.57
C TYR A 63 5.28 -5.27 -2.05
N GLY A 64 5.54 -4.02 -2.37
CA GLY A 64 5.82 -3.59 -3.73
C GLY A 64 6.05 -2.09 -3.84
N PHE A 65 6.30 -1.66 -5.06
CA PHE A 65 6.51 -0.25 -5.36
C PHE A 65 5.23 0.34 -5.96
N ASP A 66 4.60 1.27 -5.24
CA ASP A 66 3.43 2.04 -5.70
C ASP A 66 3.87 2.99 -6.83
N THR A 67 4.01 2.46 -8.04
CA THR A 67 4.53 3.17 -9.22
C THR A 67 3.51 4.14 -9.80
N ASN A 68 2.23 3.80 -9.71
CA ASN A 68 1.12 4.63 -10.18
C ASN A 68 0.65 5.65 -9.12
N LYS A 69 1.24 5.62 -7.90
CA LYS A 69 0.99 6.55 -6.79
C LYS A 69 -0.47 6.57 -6.31
N ASN A 70 -1.16 5.42 -6.42
CA ASN A 70 -2.53 5.29 -5.96
C ASN A 70 -2.64 4.93 -4.46
N GLY A 71 -1.48 4.71 -3.80
CA GLY A 71 -1.38 4.37 -2.39
C GLY A 71 -1.68 2.91 -2.08
N ARG A 72 -1.62 2.02 -3.05
CA ARG A 72 -1.84 0.57 -2.95
C ARG A 72 -0.75 -0.18 -3.67
N ILE A 73 -0.68 -1.48 -3.45
CA ILE A 73 0.13 -2.40 -4.24
C ILE A 73 -0.84 -3.13 -5.18
N ASP A 74 -0.74 -2.85 -6.46
CA ASP A 74 -1.50 -3.56 -7.48
C ASP A 74 -0.76 -4.85 -7.86
N ILE A 75 -1.43 -5.75 -8.58
CA ILE A 75 -0.89 -7.09 -8.87
C ILE A 75 0.41 -7.05 -9.69
N ASP A 76 0.59 -6.05 -10.53
CA ASP A 76 1.77 -5.80 -11.33
C ASP A 76 2.90 -5.06 -10.58
N GLU A 77 2.61 -4.54 -9.40
CA GLU A 77 3.54 -3.86 -8.49
C GLU A 77 4.04 -4.77 -7.36
N GLU A 78 3.39 -5.92 -7.15
CA GLU A 78 3.72 -6.85 -6.07
C GLU A 78 5.08 -7.52 -6.30
N SER A 79 5.93 -7.50 -5.28
CA SER A 79 7.29 -8.05 -5.32
C SER A 79 7.53 -9.16 -4.29
N ILE A 80 6.49 -9.57 -3.54
CA ILE A 80 6.63 -10.58 -2.49
C ILE A 80 6.90 -11.97 -3.09
N ARG A 81 7.93 -12.64 -2.57
CA ARG A 81 8.24 -14.03 -2.92
C ARG A 81 7.37 -14.99 -2.11
N ASP A 82 7.07 -16.15 -2.67
CA ASP A 82 6.23 -17.16 -1.99
C ASP A 82 6.81 -17.60 -0.64
N CYS A 83 8.13 -17.69 -0.53
CA CYS A 83 8.80 -18.01 0.72
C CYS A 83 8.78 -16.89 1.77
N GLU A 84 8.36 -15.68 1.43
CA GLU A 84 8.23 -14.55 2.37
C GLU A 84 6.83 -14.44 2.95
N LYS A 85 5.83 -15.04 2.28
CA LYS A 85 4.41 -14.92 2.66
C LYS A 85 4.07 -15.59 3.98
N ASP A 86 4.85 -16.58 4.40
CA ASP A 86 4.63 -17.27 5.68
C ASP A 86 5.61 -16.85 6.79
N ASN A 87 6.52 -15.91 6.51
CA ASN A 87 7.44 -15.40 7.50
C ASN A 87 6.71 -14.69 8.66
N SER A 88 7.18 -14.93 9.88
CA SER A 88 6.64 -14.31 11.09
C SER A 88 7.55 -13.19 11.58
N TYR A 89 6.98 -12.03 11.81
CA TYR A 89 7.64 -10.84 12.38
C TYR A 89 7.13 -10.64 13.80
N THR A 90 7.99 -10.81 14.78
CA THR A 90 7.63 -10.63 16.20
C THR A 90 8.31 -9.37 16.72
N PHE A 91 7.54 -8.49 17.35
CA PHE A 91 8.02 -7.29 18.03
C PHE A 91 7.83 -7.48 19.53
N ASN A 92 8.92 -7.40 20.30
CA ASN A 92 8.90 -7.53 21.76
C ASN A 92 8.86 -6.15 22.42
N ARG A 93 8.22 -6.03 23.58
CA ARG A 93 8.09 -4.75 24.30
C ARG A 93 9.42 -4.12 24.75
N ASP A 94 10.49 -4.89 24.76
CA ASP A 94 11.84 -4.43 25.10
C ASP A 94 12.59 -3.78 23.91
N GLY A 95 11.93 -3.63 22.76
CA GLY A 95 12.54 -3.07 21.55
C GLY A 95 13.31 -4.09 20.70
N SER A 96 13.33 -5.36 21.10
CA SER A 96 13.85 -6.44 20.26
C SER A 96 12.77 -7.01 19.34
N GLY A 97 13.18 -7.69 18.27
CA GLY A 97 12.27 -8.41 17.39
C GLY A 97 12.94 -9.53 16.64
N THR A 98 12.14 -10.37 16.01
CA THR A 98 12.61 -11.49 15.19
C THR A 98 11.83 -11.59 13.90
N VAL A 99 12.53 -11.95 12.81
CA VAL A 99 11.92 -12.49 11.59
C VAL A 99 12.24 -13.96 11.54
N ALA A 100 11.23 -14.81 11.49
CA ALA A 100 11.39 -16.25 11.38
C ALA A 100 10.77 -16.76 10.09
N GLU A 101 11.53 -17.55 9.31
CA GLU A 101 11.01 -18.33 8.20
C GLU A 101 10.28 -19.55 8.74
N ASN A 102 9.09 -19.83 8.22
CA ASN A 102 8.26 -20.93 8.69
C ASN A 102 8.38 -22.18 7.78
N ALA A 103 7.30 -22.56 7.09
CA ALA A 103 7.26 -23.79 6.30
C ALA A 103 8.03 -23.67 4.97
N VAL A 104 7.94 -22.52 4.32
CA VAL A 104 8.61 -22.26 3.04
C VAL A 104 9.86 -21.42 3.30
N ILE A 105 11.03 -21.98 3.02
CA ILE A 105 12.32 -21.42 3.40
C ILE A 105 12.95 -20.69 2.21
N CYS A 106 13.26 -19.39 2.39
CA CYS A 106 14.01 -18.60 1.42
C CYS A 106 15.53 -18.83 1.54
N ASP A 107 16.04 -18.91 2.77
CA ASP A 107 17.46 -19.10 3.08
C ASP A 107 17.64 -20.13 4.19
N ALA A 108 18.09 -21.32 3.81
CA ALA A 108 18.29 -22.42 4.74
C ALA A 108 19.33 -22.14 5.84
N ASN A 109 20.24 -21.17 5.61
CA ASN A 109 21.30 -20.82 6.56
C ASN A 109 20.87 -19.73 7.54
N ASN A 110 19.75 -19.05 7.30
CA ASN A 110 19.36 -17.86 8.05
C ASN A 110 17.86 -17.81 8.37
N ARG A 111 17.39 -18.89 9.01
CA ARG A 111 15.95 -19.11 9.27
C ARG A 111 15.35 -18.16 10.31
N VAL A 112 16.17 -17.58 11.18
CA VAL A 112 15.73 -16.62 12.20
C VAL A 112 16.71 -15.46 12.24
N ASN A 113 16.21 -14.26 12.00
CA ASN A 113 16.96 -13.02 12.09
C ASN A 113 16.45 -12.19 13.27
N GLN A 114 17.36 -11.64 14.05
CA GLN A 114 17.03 -10.71 15.12
C GLN A 114 17.20 -9.27 14.64
N PHE A 115 16.36 -8.37 15.15
CA PHE A 115 16.45 -6.94 14.89
C PHE A 115 16.08 -6.14 16.14
N ALA A 116 16.48 -4.88 16.17
CA ALA A 116 15.94 -3.89 17.09
C ALA A 116 14.83 -3.09 16.40
N TRP A 117 13.89 -2.57 17.19
CA TRP A 117 12.85 -1.68 16.68
C TRP A 117 12.51 -0.57 17.67
N GLU A 118 12.04 0.54 17.14
CA GLU A 118 11.51 1.64 17.94
C GLU A 118 10.41 2.38 17.17
N LEU A 119 9.46 2.97 17.92
CA LEU A 119 8.51 3.95 17.39
C LEU A 119 9.06 5.36 17.67
N THR A 120 9.12 6.17 16.63
CA THR A 120 9.64 7.53 16.68
C THR A 120 8.62 8.53 16.10
N ASN A 121 8.91 9.82 16.20
CA ASN A 121 8.07 10.89 15.66
C ASN A 121 6.61 10.81 16.13
N ASN A 122 6.38 10.71 17.46
CA ASN A 122 5.07 10.53 18.07
C ASN A 122 4.35 9.28 17.54
N ASP A 123 5.05 8.16 17.46
CA ASP A 123 4.56 6.85 17.01
C ASP A 123 4.07 6.80 15.55
N THR A 124 4.51 7.74 14.72
CA THR A 124 4.16 7.74 13.29
C THR A 124 5.23 7.12 12.38
N VAL A 125 6.39 6.81 12.95
CA VAL A 125 7.52 6.19 12.23
C VAL A 125 7.97 4.94 12.99
N LEU A 126 8.03 3.82 12.31
CA LEU A 126 8.62 2.57 12.78
C LEU A 126 10.04 2.44 12.20
N ASP A 127 11.05 2.37 13.08
CA ASP A 127 12.41 1.98 12.70
C ASP A 127 12.61 0.51 13.07
N PHE A 128 12.94 -0.34 12.11
CA PHE A 128 13.02 -1.78 12.32
C PHE A 128 13.84 -2.48 11.22
N TYR A 129 13.69 -3.79 11.06
CA TYR A 129 14.43 -4.67 10.15
C TYR A 129 14.69 -4.09 8.74
N TYR A 130 13.70 -3.42 8.14
CA TYR A 130 13.83 -2.77 6.83
C TYR A 130 14.19 -1.28 6.89
N GLY A 131 14.59 -0.78 8.06
CA GLY A 131 14.87 0.64 8.31
C GLY A 131 13.63 1.44 8.65
N LYS A 132 13.74 2.76 8.51
CA LYS A 132 12.64 3.70 8.87
C LYS A 132 11.51 3.68 7.87
N ALA A 133 10.29 3.51 8.39
CA ALA A 133 9.08 3.54 7.59
C ALA A 133 7.99 4.38 8.26
N ASN A 134 7.26 5.17 7.47
CA ASN A 134 6.09 5.88 7.97
C ASN A 134 4.94 4.88 8.19
N ILE A 135 4.29 4.93 9.34
CA ILE A 135 3.10 4.14 9.62
C ILE A 135 1.91 4.80 8.94
N LEU A 136 1.31 4.09 8.00
CA LEU A 136 0.08 4.50 7.31
C LEU A 136 -1.16 4.01 8.05
N LYS A 137 -1.07 2.83 8.66
CA LYS A 137 -2.12 2.21 9.46
C LYS A 137 -1.50 1.29 10.50
N LEU A 138 -1.98 1.34 11.73
CA LEU A 138 -1.65 0.39 12.78
C LEU A 138 -2.89 0.20 13.67
N ASP A 139 -3.46 -0.99 13.63
CA ASP A 139 -4.55 -1.42 14.50
C ASP A 139 -4.30 -2.86 14.99
N ALA A 140 -5.31 -3.53 15.52
CA ALA A 140 -5.16 -4.89 16.04
C ALA A 140 -4.83 -5.93 14.95
N ASP A 141 -5.22 -5.68 13.71
CA ASP A 141 -5.18 -6.66 12.62
C ASP A 141 -4.29 -6.22 11.45
N ASN A 142 -3.92 -4.93 11.39
CA ASN A 142 -3.23 -4.37 10.23
C ASN A 142 -2.06 -3.47 10.63
N LEU A 143 -0.93 -3.67 9.97
CA LEU A 143 0.22 -2.77 9.96
C LEU A 143 0.57 -2.44 8.51
N TYR A 144 0.28 -1.21 8.07
CA TYR A 144 0.67 -0.71 6.75
C TYR A 144 1.72 0.37 6.92
N ILE A 145 2.84 0.20 6.24
CA ILE A 145 3.98 1.12 6.33
C ILE A 145 4.50 1.48 4.95
N ALA A 146 5.08 2.67 4.84
CA ALA A 146 5.73 3.15 3.64
C ALA A 146 7.18 3.56 3.93
N ASN A 147 8.13 3.03 3.17
CA ASN A 147 9.52 3.48 3.27
C ASN A 147 9.67 4.81 2.53
N PRO A 148 10.13 5.88 3.20
CA PRO A 148 10.26 7.21 2.59
C PRO A 148 11.48 7.34 1.67
N ASN A 149 12.43 6.41 1.73
CA ASN A 149 13.74 6.52 1.07
C ASN A 149 13.77 6.00 -0.38
N THR A 150 12.64 5.73 -0.98
CA THR A 150 12.52 5.14 -2.33
C THR A 150 12.28 6.18 -3.44
N GLY A 151 12.54 7.47 -3.16
CA GLY A 151 12.36 8.57 -4.12
C GLY A 151 10.86 8.89 -4.35
N ASP A 152 10.50 9.14 -5.61
CA ASP A 152 9.11 9.48 -5.98
C ASP A 152 8.14 8.29 -5.91
N VAL A 153 8.66 7.07 -5.86
CA VAL A 153 7.89 5.83 -5.77
C VAL A 153 7.98 5.29 -4.35
N LYS A 154 6.84 5.02 -3.73
CA LYS A 154 6.80 4.51 -2.36
C LYS A 154 6.94 2.99 -2.35
N LEU A 155 7.86 2.48 -1.54
CA LEU A 155 7.85 1.07 -1.15
C LEU A 155 6.82 0.91 -0.04
N LEU A 156 5.77 0.15 -0.30
CA LEU A 156 4.71 -0.17 0.65
C LEU A 156 4.88 -1.58 1.17
N LEU A 157 4.65 -1.78 2.47
CA LEU A 157 4.64 -3.08 3.12
C LEU A 157 3.33 -3.21 3.90
N MET A 158 2.64 -4.33 3.73
CA MET A 158 1.36 -4.62 4.36
C MET A 158 1.50 -5.90 5.17
N TYR A 159 1.20 -5.81 6.46
CA TYR A 159 1.24 -6.93 7.40
C TYR A 159 -0.16 -7.18 7.98
N GLY A 160 -0.41 -8.43 8.37
CA GLY A 160 -1.61 -8.88 9.06
C GLY A 160 -1.32 -10.09 9.95
N HIS A 161 -2.35 -10.66 10.57
CA HIS A 161 -2.27 -11.87 11.41
C HIS A 161 -2.82 -13.10 10.71
#